data_46b0f36978ccf479454528a1c0d49e1e
#
_entry.id   46b0f36978ccf479454528a1c0d49e1e
#
_cell.length_a   1.000
_cell.length_b   1.000
_cell.length_c   1.000
_cell.angle_alpha   90.00
_cell.angle_beta   90.00
_cell.angle_gamma   90.00
#
_symmetry.space_group_name_H-M   'P 1'
#
loop_
_entity.id
_entity.type
_entity.pdbx_description
1 polymer ?
#
loop_
_entity_poly.entity_id
_entity_poly.type
_entity_poly.pdbx_seq_one_letter_code
_entity_poly.pdbx_strand_id
1 'polypeptide(L)'
;MVTQKSLADFLYFLYLYNMEKIEIRSTTVIAVKRNGKVAMAGDGQVTLGNTVCKGNARKVRKIYSGKILTGFAGSVADAFTLLDKFEEKVKEFNGDLTRSAVELAKMWRTNKMYQKLEAMLIVADSSKILLISGDGNVIEPENDVLAIGSGGNYAYSAALAYLDSSDLSAREIAERSLKIAGNICIYTNNNITVEEI
;
A
#
# COMPACT_ATOMS: atom_id res chain seq x y z
N MET A 1 -4.64 34.17 -39.47
CA MET A 1 -3.30 33.57 -39.61
C MET A 1 -2.85 33.10 -38.23
N VAL A 2 -3.01 31.83 -37.91
CA VAL A 2 -2.42 31.26 -36.72
C VAL A 2 -0.95 31.03 -37.04
N THR A 3 -0.07 31.78 -36.36
CA THR A 3 1.36 31.82 -36.68
C THR A 3 1.98 30.44 -36.41
N GLN A 4 2.87 29.97 -37.31
CA GLN A 4 3.66 28.73 -37.17
C GLN A 4 4.35 28.59 -35.79
N LYS A 5 4.58 29.73 -35.14
CA LYS A 5 5.14 29.80 -33.78
C LYS A 5 4.22 29.16 -32.71
N SER A 6 2.90 29.27 -32.88
CA SER A 6 1.94 28.72 -31.90
C SER A 6 1.84 27.20 -31.95
N LEU A 7 2.09 26.56 -33.10
CA LEU A 7 2.06 25.12 -33.23
C LEU A 7 3.33 24.47 -32.66
N ALA A 8 4.49 25.10 -32.91
CA ALA A 8 5.76 24.62 -32.34
C ALA A 8 5.77 24.76 -30.81
N ASP A 9 5.26 25.87 -30.27
CA ASP A 9 5.13 26.08 -28.82
C ASP A 9 4.13 25.10 -28.20
N PHE A 10 3.04 24.79 -28.90
CA PHE A 10 2.06 23.81 -28.48
C PHE A 10 2.62 22.37 -28.51
N LEU A 11 3.36 22.02 -29.54
CA LEU A 11 4.04 20.72 -29.65
C LEU A 11 5.16 20.57 -28.63
N TYR A 12 5.91 21.66 -28.37
CA TYR A 12 6.93 21.67 -27.32
C TYR A 12 6.32 21.59 -25.91
N PHE A 13 5.20 22.28 -25.69
CA PHE A 13 4.41 22.14 -24.45
C PHE A 13 3.86 20.72 -24.27
N LEU A 14 3.32 20.11 -25.33
CA LEU A 14 2.89 18.70 -25.35
C LEU A 14 4.07 17.75 -25.14
N TYR A 15 5.24 18.03 -25.71
CA TYR A 15 6.45 17.24 -25.48
C TYR A 15 6.92 17.35 -24.03
N LEU A 16 6.95 18.54 -23.44
CA LEU A 16 7.27 18.72 -22.03
C LEU A 16 6.20 18.14 -21.10
N TYR A 17 4.94 18.18 -21.48
CA TYR A 17 3.83 17.60 -20.73
C TYR A 17 3.82 16.08 -20.80
N ASN A 18 4.27 15.50 -21.90
CA ASN A 18 4.49 14.06 -22.12
C ASN A 18 5.89 13.58 -21.71
N MET A 19 6.75 14.42 -21.16
CA MET A 19 7.89 13.94 -20.40
C MET A 19 7.31 13.21 -19.19
N GLU A 20 7.07 11.91 -19.37
CA GLU A 20 6.57 11.00 -18.34
C GLU A 20 7.39 11.23 -17.07
N LYS A 21 6.73 11.75 -16.06
CA LYS A 21 7.25 11.73 -14.70
C LYS A 21 7.63 10.28 -14.47
N ILE A 22 8.91 9.97 -14.33
CA ILE A 22 9.37 8.60 -14.07
C ILE A 22 8.68 8.16 -12.79
N GLU A 23 7.60 7.42 -12.96
CA GLU A 23 6.74 7.01 -11.85
C GLU A 23 7.32 5.74 -11.25
N ILE A 24 7.65 5.79 -9.98
CA ILE A 24 8.00 4.58 -9.23
C ILE A 24 6.69 3.84 -8.97
N ARG A 25 6.42 2.83 -9.78
CA ARG A 25 5.30 1.90 -9.59
C ARG A 25 5.84 0.65 -8.92
N SER A 26 5.48 0.47 -7.71
CA SER A 26 5.86 -0.75 -7.02
C SER A 26 4.97 -0.96 -5.82
N THR A 27 4.41 -2.08 -5.72
CA THR A 27 3.86 -2.57 -4.47
C THR A 27 2.48 -3.18 -4.68
N THR A 28 2.35 -4.38 -4.16
CA THR A 28 1.05 -4.93 -3.81
C THR A 28 1.15 -5.43 -2.38
N VAL A 29 0.27 -4.94 -1.54
CA VAL A 29 0.12 -5.40 -0.16
C VAL A 29 -1.33 -5.78 0.07
N ILE A 30 -1.53 -6.88 0.77
CA ILE A 30 -2.84 -7.34 1.21
C ILE A 30 -2.81 -7.68 2.70
N ALA A 31 -3.88 -7.36 3.41
CA ALA A 31 -4.15 -7.82 4.77
C ALA A 31 -5.47 -8.59 4.80
N VAL A 32 -5.49 -9.70 5.50
CA VAL A 32 -6.65 -10.58 5.66
C VAL A 32 -6.81 -10.92 7.13
N LYS A 33 -8.04 -10.82 7.63
CA LYS A 33 -8.40 -11.28 8.98
C LYS A 33 -9.35 -12.46 8.87
N ARG A 34 -9.07 -13.54 9.59
CA ARG A 34 -9.91 -14.73 9.65
C ARG A 34 -9.64 -15.50 10.94
N ASN A 35 -10.71 -15.94 11.61
CA ASN A 35 -10.65 -16.79 12.81
C ASN A 35 -9.77 -16.19 13.93
N GLY A 36 -9.85 -14.86 14.14
CA GLY A 36 -9.10 -14.16 15.18
C GLY A 36 -7.62 -13.94 14.88
N LYS A 37 -7.15 -14.31 13.68
CA LYS A 37 -5.78 -14.03 13.19
C LYS A 37 -5.79 -13.02 12.06
N VAL A 38 -4.75 -12.20 12.01
CA VAL A 38 -4.53 -11.26 10.94
C VAL A 38 -3.20 -11.57 10.26
N ALA A 39 -3.23 -11.76 8.95
CA ALA A 39 -2.06 -11.91 8.12
C ALA A 39 -1.94 -10.75 7.14
N MET A 40 -0.73 -10.26 6.95
CA MET A 40 -0.41 -9.24 5.97
C MET A 40 0.71 -9.75 5.06
N ALA A 41 0.49 -9.66 3.76
CA ALA A 41 1.46 -10.11 2.76
C ALA A 41 1.80 -8.97 1.80
N GLY A 42 3.05 -8.93 1.35
CA GLY A 42 3.54 -7.99 0.36
C GLY A 42 4.46 -8.67 -0.64
N ASP A 43 4.39 -8.25 -1.91
CA ASP A 43 5.34 -8.65 -2.93
C ASP A 43 6.68 -7.91 -2.78
N GLY A 44 7.70 -8.34 -3.52
CA GLY A 44 9.06 -7.77 -3.41
C GLY A 44 9.44 -6.81 -4.53
N GLN A 45 8.58 -6.54 -5.52
CA GLN A 45 8.98 -5.79 -6.72
C GLN A 45 9.03 -4.27 -6.48
N VAL A 46 10.10 -3.64 -6.96
CA VAL A 46 10.22 -2.19 -7.13
C VAL A 46 10.53 -1.93 -8.59
N THR A 47 9.69 -1.13 -9.24
CA THR A 47 9.77 -0.81 -10.67
C THR A 47 9.92 0.70 -10.87
N LEU A 48 10.83 1.08 -11.74
CA LEU A 48 11.05 2.47 -12.16
C LEU A 48 10.69 2.56 -13.64
N GLY A 49 9.58 3.21 -13.97
CA GLY A 49 9.02 3.17 -15.33
C GLY A 49 8.77 1.72 -15.77
N ASN A 50 9.52 1.25 -16.77
CA ASN A 50 9.42 -0.10 -17.33
C ASN A 50 10.53 -1.06 -16.87
N THR A 51 11.33 -0.68 -15.85
CA THR A 51 12.48 -1.47 -15.39
C THR A 51 12.29 -1.94 -13.96
N VAL A 52 12.44 -3.24 -13.72
CA VAL A 52 12.46 -3.82 -12.37
C VAL A 52 13.81 -3.50 -11.72
N CYS A 53 13.81 -2.64 -10.71
CA CYS A 53 15.03 -2.23 -9.99
C CYS A 53 15.36 -3.16 -8.82
N LYS A 54 14.33 -3.78 -8.20
CA LYS A 54 14.49 -4.68 -7.07
C LYS A 54 13.35 -5.69 -7.03
N GLY A 55 13.66 -6.93 -6.70
CA GLY A 55 12.67 -8.01 -6.67
C GLY A 55 12.37 -8.58 -5.27
N ASN A 56 13.03 -8.09 -4.21
CA ASN A 56 12.95 -8.64 -2.85
C ASN A 56 12.81 -7.55 -1.76
N ALA A 57 12.12 -6.47 -2.05
CA ALA A 57 11.83 -5.42 -1.08
C ALA A 57 10.85 -5.93 0.00
N ARG A 58 11.11 -5.56 1.25
CA ARG A 58 10.18 -5.83 2.35
C ARG A 58 9.20 -4.67 2.50
N LYS A 59 7.94 -4.93 2.20
CA LYS A 59 6.85 -3.95 2.21
C LYS A 59 5.88 -4.15 3.38
N VAL A 60 6.07 -5.22 4.15
CA VAL A 60 5.30 -5.57 5.34
C VAL A 60 6.24 -5.69 6.53
N ARG A 61 5.85 -5.15 7.68
CA ARG A 61 6.62 -5.15 8.91
C ARG A 61 5.74 -5.33 10.13
N LYS A 62 6.34 -5.89 11.20
CA LYS A 62 5.80 -5.86 12.55
C LYS A 62 6.40 -4.69 13.32
N ILE A 63 5.56 -3.95 14.02
CA ILE A 63 5.94 -2.87 14.94
C ILE A 63 5.34 -3.11 16.32
N TYR A 64 5.64 -2.25 17.27
CA TYR A 64 5.10 -2.28 18.63
C TYR A 64 5.20 -3.67 19.29
N SER A 65 6.45 -4.17 19.42
CA SER A 65 6.74 -5.50 19.96
C SER A 65 6.01 -6.66 19.25
N GLY A 66 5.79 -6.51 17.94
CA GLY A 66 5.17 -7.54 17.11
C GLY A 66 3.64 -7.59 17.15
N LYS A 67 2.98 -6.66 17.84
CA LYS A 67 1.52 -6.63 18.02
C LYS A 67 0.77 -5.92 16.89
N ILE A 68 1.47 -5.16 16.07
CA ILE A 68 0.87 -4.40 14.96
C ILE A 68 1.61 -4.75 13.66
N LEU A 69 0.84 -5.06 12.63
CA LEU A 69 1.31 -5.21 11.25
C LEU A 69 1.17 -3.89 10.52
N THR A 70 2.15 -3.58 9.67
CA THR A 70 2.12 -2.43 8.77
C THR A 70 2.56 -2.84 7.38
N GLY A 71 1.87 -2.31 6.37
CA GLY A 71 2.24 -2.46 4.97
C GLY A 71 1.96 -1.18 4.21
N PHE A 72 2.73 -0.91 3.16
CA PHE A 72 2.64 0.34 2.42
C PHE A 72 2.67 0.14 0.91
N ALA A 73 2.07 1.09 0.19
CA ALA A 73 2.16 1.23 -1.26
C ALA A 73 2.39 2.70 -1.64
N GLY A 74 3.06 2.95 -2.76
CA GLY A 74 3.41 4.27 -3.27
C GLY A 74 4.90 4.55 -3.25
N SER A 75 5.30 5.81 -3.13
CA SER A 75 6.71 6.22 -3.03
C SER A 75 7.37 5.60 -1.80
N VAL A 76 8.49 4.92 -2.00
CA VAL A 76 9.20 4.19 -0.93
C VAL A 76 9.70 5.14 0.17
N ALA A 77 10.25 6.31 -0.22
CA ALA A 77 10.76 7.30 0.75
C ALA A 77 9.61 7.89 1.59
N ASP A 78 8.49 8.18 0.94
CA ASP A 78 7.30 8.73 1.59
C ASP A 78 6.69 7.71 2.56
N ALA A 79 6.62 6.45 2.12
CA ALA A 79 6.12 5.36 2.93
C ALA A 79 6.93 5.13 4.21
N PHE A 80 8.25 5.22 4.16
CA PHE A 80 9.10 5.12 5.36
C PHE A 80 8.87 6.30 6.31
N THR A 81 8.78 7.51 5.79
CA THR A 81 8.47 8.70 6.59
C THR A 81 7.16 8.54 7.35
N LEU A 82 6.11 8.06 6.65
CA LEU A 82 4.79 7.86 7.25
C LEU A 82 4.78 6.69 8.25
N LEU A 83 5.53 5.63 7.97
CA LEU A 83 5.66 4.49 8.87
C LEU A 83 6.33 4.88 10.18
N ASP A 84 7.40 5.66 10.13
CA ASP A 84 8.09 6.16 11.32
C ASP A 84 7.15 7.05 12.15
N LYS A 85 6.38 7.93 11.48
CA LYS A 85 5.37 8.77 12.15
C LYS A 85 4.21 7.95 12.73
N PHE A 86 3.80 6.88 12.05
CA PHE A 86 2.79 5.98 12.59
C PHE A 86 3.29 5.26 13.84
N GLU A 87 4.54 4.77 13.83
CA GLU A 87 5.12 4.11 15.00
C GLU A 87 5.26 5.06 16.20
N GLU A 88 5.59 6.35 15.97
CA GLU A 88 5.56 7.38 17.01
C GLU A 88 4.16 7.50 17.63
N LYS A 89 3.10 7.55 16.78
CA LYS A 89 1.71 7.63 17.26
C LYS A 89 1.26 6.38 18.01
N VAL A 90 1.65 5.21 17.54
CA VAL A 90 1.37 3.94 18.23
C VAL A 90 1.99 3.93 19.65
N LYS A 91 3.21 4.42 19.79
CA LYS A 91 3.86 4.56 21.11
C LYS A 91 3.16 5.61 21.98
N GLU A 92 2.82 6.77 21.43
CA GLU A 92 2.13 7.87 22.10
C GLU A 92 0.77 7.43 22.68
N PHE A 93 0.03 6.61 21.93
CA PHE A 93 -1.32 6.13 22.30
C PHE A 93 -1.33 4.70 22.85
N ASN A 94 -0.19 4.19 23.35
CA ASN A 94 -0.09 2.88 24.01
C ASN A 94 -0.64 1.71 23.20
N GLY A 95 -0.49 1.73 21.86
CA GLY A 95 -0.91 0.67 20.97
C GLY A 95 -2.37 0.77 20.51
N ASP A 96 -3.10 1.84 20.83
CA ASP A 96 -4.44 2.08 20.26
C ASP A 96 -4.33 2.34 18.76
N LEU A 97 -4.64 1.30 17.98
CA LEU A 97 -4.50 1.32 16.52
C LEU A 97 -5.37 2.41 15.89
N THR A 98 -6.63 2.49 16.27
CA THR A 98 -7.59 3.43 15.66
C THR A 98 -7.20 4.88 15.96
N ARG A 99 -6.88 5.19 17.20
CA ARG A 99 -6.45 6.52 17.59
C ARG A 99 -5.16 6.91 16.89
N SER A 100 -4.18 6.01 16.84
CA SER A 100 -2.90 6.24 16.15
C SER A 100 -3.11 6.51 14.66
N ALA A 101 -3.99 5.75 13.99
CA ALA A 101 -4.32 5.93 12.59
C ALA A 101 -4.99 7.28 12.32
N VAL A 102 -5.97 7.67 13.15
CA VAL A 102 -6.67 8.95 13.02
C VAL A 102 -5.72 10.13 13.24
N GLU A 103 -4.86 10.08 14.24
CA GLU A 103 -3.91 11.16 14.50
C GLU A 103 -2.81 11.26 13.44
N LEU A 104 -2.37 10.12 12.86
CA LEU A 104 -1.51 10.15 11.68
C LEU A 104 -2.21 10.80 10.49
N ALA A 105 -3.46 10.40 10.19
CA ALA A 105 -4.22 10.95 9.07
C ALA A 105 -4.45 12.47 9.21
N LYS A 106 -4.78 12.95 10.41
CA LYS A 106 -4.88 14.38 10.70
C LYS A 106 -3.57 15.12 10.45
N MET A 107 -2.47 14.58 10.98
CA MET A 107 -1.13 15.15 10.79
C MET A 107 -0.76 15.18 9.30
N TRP A 108 -1.00 14.09 8.58
CA TRP A 108 -0.73 13.98 7.14
C TRP A 108 -1.47 15.06 6.34
N ARG A 109 -2.76 15.20 6.62
CA ARG A 109 -3.62 16.17 5.93
C ARG A 109 -3.31 17.64 6.27
N THR A 110 -2.91 17.94 7.50
CA THR A 110 -2.75 19.34 7.97
C THR A 110 -1.35 19.88 7.79
N ASN A 111 -0.32 19.02 7.75
CA ASN A 111 1.06 19.43 7.61
C ASN A 111 1.44 19.57 6.14
N LYS A 112 1.79 20.79 5.70
CA LYS A 112 2.18 21.10 4.31
C LYS A 112 3.34 20.25 3.77
N MET A 113 4.23 19.76 4.61
CA MET A 113 5.32 18.87 4.20
C MET A 113 4.80 17.47 3.87
N TYR A 114 3.85 16.96 4.65
CA TYR A 114 3.31 15.61 4.47
C TYR A 114 2.20 15.52 3.43
N GLN A 115 1.45 16.60 3.17
CA GLN A 115 0.40 16.63 2.14
C GLN A 115 0.86 16.22 0.73
N LYS A 116 2.17 16.33 0.46
CA LYS A 116 2.76 15.97 -0.84
C LYS A 116 3.20 14.51 -0.91
N LEU A 117 3.11 13.75 0.18
CA LEU A 117 3.52 12.36 0.22
C LEU A 117 2.48 11.48 -0.49
N GLU A 118 2.95 10.73 -1.48
CA GLU A 118 2.13 9.85 -2.31
C GLU A 118 2.30 8.40 -1.81
N ALA A 119 1.54 8.03 -0.79
CA ALA A 119 1.53 6.68 -0.25
C ALA A 119 0.16 6.29 0.32
N MET A 120 0.00 5.00 0.56
CA MET A 120 -1.09 4.42 1.35
C MET A 120 -0.49 3.45 2.35
N LEU A 121 -1.08 3.36 3.54
CA LEU A 121 -0.70 2.42 4.57
C LEU A 121 -1.88 1.49 4.89
N ILE A 122 -1.60 0.19 5.01
CA ILE A 122 -2.45 -0.74 5.74
C ILE A 122 -1.81 -0.98 7.09
N VAL A 123 -2.58 -0.84 8.15
CA VAL A 123 -2.17 -1.14 9.51
C VAL A 123 -3.17 -2.10 10.15
N ALA A 124 -2.70 -3.03 10.96
CA ALA A 124 -3.57 -4.02 11.57
C ALA A 124 -3.06 -4.47 12.94
N ASP A 125 -3.99 -4.73 13.85
CA ASP A 125 -3.77 -5.50 15.08
C ASP A 125 -4.62 -6.79 15.05
N SER A 126 -4.65 -7.53 16.13
CA SER A 126 -5.44 -8.77 16.23
C SER A 126 -6.95 -8.56 16.10
N SER A 127 -7.43 -7.31 16.24
CA SER A 127 -8.87 -6.99 16.25
C SER A 127 -9.38 -6.44 14.91
N LYS A 128 -8.57 -5.66 14.21
CA LYS A 128 -9.01 -4.92 13.01
C LYS A 128 -7.88 -4.62 12.02
N ILE A 129 -8.30 -4.26 10.81
CA ILE A 129 -7.46 -3.78 9.72
C ILE A 129 -7.92 -2.37 9.36
N LEU A 130 -7.01 -1.44 9.14
CA LEU A 130 -7.30 -0.06 8.74
C LEU A 130 -6.47 0.34 7.52
N LEU A 131 -7.09 1.05 6.58
CA LEU A 131 -6.43 1.80 5.52
C LEU A 131 -6.25 3.25 5.98
N ILE A 132 -5.06 3.80 5.77
CA ILE A 132 -4.75 5.21 5.97
C ILE A 132 -4.26 5.77 4.63
N SER A 133 -4.90 6.85 4.15
CA SER A 133 -4.52 7.52 2.90
C SER A 133 -4.12 8.98 3.11
N GLY A 134 -3.40 9.53 2.13
CA GLY A 134 -2.94 10.93 2.13
C GLY A 134 -4.08 11.95 2.16
N ASP A 135 -5.27 11.57 1.71
CA ASP A 135 -6.48 12.42 1.78
C ASP A 135 -7.05 12.54 3.20
N GLY A 136 -6.43 11.86 4.17
CA GLY A 136 -6.87 11.86 5.56
C GLY A 136 -7.95 10.84 5.88
N ASN A 137 -8.19 9.88 4.98
CA ASN A 137 -9.14 8.81 5.22
C ASN A 137 -8.54 7.73 6.14
N VAL A 138 -9.34 7.26 7.08
CA VAL A 138 -9.10 6.05 7.86
C VAL A 138 -10.30 5.14 7.65
N ILE A 139 -10.08 4.01 6.97
CA ILE A 139 -11.16 3.12 6.54
C ILE A 139 -10.95 1.73 7.14
N GLU A 140 -11.95 1.21 7.82
CA GLU A 140 -12.05 -0.19 8.23
C GLU A 140 -12.85 -0.95 7.16
N PRO A 141 -12.38 -2.09 6.64
CA PRO A 141 -13.08 -2.83 5.59
C PRO A 141 -14.27 -3.62 6.16
N GLU A 142 -15.32 -3.79 5.36
CA GLU A 142 -16.48 -4.60 5.73
C GLU A 142 -16.19 -6.11 5.71
N ASN A 143 -15.27 -6.56 4.85
CA ASN A 143 -15.06 -7.99 4.56
C ASN A 143 -13.76 -8.55 5.15
N ASP A 144 -13.20 -7.94 6.19
CA ASP A 144 -11.94 -8.40 6.81
C ASP A 144 -10.75 -8.53 5.82
N VAL A 145 -10.79 -7.81 4.70
CA VAL A 145 -9.72 -7.76 3.69
C VAL A 145 -9.47 -6.32 3.26
N LEU A 146 -8.20 -5.95 3.16
CA LEU A 146 -7.73 -4.74 2.48
C LEU A 146 -6.56 -5.08 1.56
N ALA A 147 -6.52 -4.46 0.39
CA ALA A 147 -5.36 -4.53 -0.49
C ALA A 147 -5.08 -3.17 -1.12
N ILE A 148 -3.80 -2.86 -1.30
CA ILE A 148 -3.31 -1.60 -1.87
C ILE A 148 -2.23 -1.84 -2.92
N GLY A 149 -2.02 -0.83 -3.75
CA GLY A 149 -0.99 -0.83 -4.79
C GLY A 149 -1.46 -1.41 -6.11
N SER A 150 -0.53 -1.57 -7.06
CA SER A 150 -0.84 -1.86 -8.47
C SER A 150 -1.58 -3.18 -8.67
N GLY A 151 -1.25 -4.23 -7.93
CA GLY A 151 -1.92 -5.53 -7.96
C GLY A 151 -3.04 -5.67 -6.93
N GLY A 152 -3.36 -4.60 -6.17
CA GLY A 152 -4.28 -4.65 -5.04
C GLY A 152 -5.65 -5.21 -5.38
N ASN A 153 -6.27 -4.74 -6.47
CA ASN A 153 -7.61 -5.20 -6.88
C ASN A 153 -7.64 -6.70 -7.24
N TYR A 154 -6.56 -7.22 -7.83
CA TYR A 154 -6.48 -8.66 -8.14
C TYR A 154 -6.33 -9.48 -6.86
N ALA A 155 -5.46 -9.05 -5.94
CA ALA A 155 -5.28 -9.69 -4.64
C ALA A 155 -6.57 -9.63 -3.80
N TYR A 156 -7.24 -8.48 -3.76
CA TYR A 156 -8.51 -8.29 -3.06
C TYR A 156 -9.61 -9.24 -3.56
N SER A 157 -9.83 -9.27 -4.89
CA SER A 157 -10.83 -10.13 -5.49
C SER A 157 -10.56 -11.61 -5.22
N ALA A 158 -9.29 -12.02 -5.31
CA ALA A 158 -8.90 -13.39 -5.00
C ALA A 158 -9.13 -13.74 -3.51
N ALA A 159 -8.81 -12.83 -2.61
CA ALA A 159 -9.00 -13.04 -1.17
C ALA A 159 -10.47 -13.17 -0.79
N LEU A 160 -11.36 -12.35 -1.37
CA LEU A 160 -12.81 -12.47 -1.18
C LEU A 160 -13.31 -13.85 -1.62
N ALA A 161 -12.88 -14.32 -2.79
CA ALA A 161 -13.25 -15.65 -3.28
C ALA A 161 -12.76 -16.77 -2.36
N TYR A 162 -11.52 -16.67 -1.83
CA TYR A 162 -11.02 -17.64 -0.87
C TYR A 162 -11.73 -17.59 0.50
N LEU A 163 -12.09 -16.42 0.99
CA LEU A 163 -12.86 -16.26 2.23
C LEU A 163 -14.22 -16.93 2.13
N ASP A 164 -14.88 -16.83 0.98
CA ASP A 164 -16.20 -17.40 0.73
C ASP A 164 -16.16 -18.91 0.49
N SER A 165 -15.17 -19.40 -0.25
CA SER A 165 -15.18 -20.74 -0.83
C SER A 165 -14.16 -21.73 -0.25
N SER A 166 -13.40 -21.36 0.81
CA SER A 166 -12.35 -22.23 1.36
C SER A 166 -12.19 -22.11 2.88
N ASP A 167 -11.55 -23.13 3.48
CA ASP A 167 -11.16 -23.14 4.89
C ASP A 167 -9.70 -22.72 5.13
N LEU A 168 -9.10 -22.03 4.16
CA LEU A 168 -7.73 -21.55 4.25
C LEU A 168 -7.56 -20.55 5.41
N SER A 169 -6.40 -20.57 6.07
CA SER A 169 -6.03 -19.60 7.09
C SER A 169 -5.85 -18.19 6.50
N ALA A 170 -5.89 -17.15 7.34
CA ALA A 170 -5.61 -15.77 6.93
C ALA A 170 -4.27 -15.66 6.17
N ARG A 171 -3.24 -16.37 6.67
CA ARG A 171 -1.91 -16.44 6.05
C ARG A 171 -1.94 -17.02 4.63
N GLU A 172 -2.59 -18.18 4.47
CA GLU A 172 -2.68 -18.85 3.18
C GLU A 172 -3.49 -18.03 2.17
N ILE A 173 -4.59 -17.41 2.61
CA ILE A 173 -5.39 -16.51 1.76
C ILE A 173 -4.54 -15.33 1.28
N ALA A 174 -3.86 -14.64 2.19
CA ALA A 174 -3.03 -13.49 1.84
C ALA A 174 -1.92 -13.87 0.84
N GLU A 175 -1.21 -14.99 1.08
CA GLU A 175 -0.13 -15.47 0.21
C GLU A 175 -0.66 -15.89 -1.18
N ARG A 176 -1.72 -16.69 -1.23
CA ARG A 176 -2.30 -17.18 -2.50
C ARG A 176 -2.89 -16.04 -3.33
N SER A 177 -3.53 -15.07 -2.68
CA SER A 177 -4.09 -13.89 -3.35
C SER A 177 -3.00 -13.03 -3.99
N LEU A 178 -1.85 -12.86 -3.33
CA LEU A 178 -0.71 -12.18 -3.93
C LEU A 178 -0.09 -12.96 -5.09
N LYS A 179 -0.04 -14.29 -5.02
CA LYS A 179 0.42 -15.13 -6.15
C LYS A 179 -0.47 -14.93 -7.39
N ILE A 180 -1.78 -14.84 -7.20
CA ILE A 180 -2.71 -14.52 -8.31
C ILE A 180 -2.43 -13.13 -8.85
N ALA A 181 -2.27 -12.12 -7.98
CA ALA A 181 -1.94 -10.77 -8.40
C ALA A 181 -0.60 -10.72 -9.16
N GLY A 182 0.42 -11.45 -8.71
CA GLY A 182 1.73 -11.54 -9.36
C GLY A 182 1.70 -12.19 -10.74
N ASN A 183 0.72 -13.05 -11.02
CA ASN A 183 0.54 -13.66 -12.34
C ASN A 183 -0.21 -12.74 -13.33
N ILE A 184 -0.83 -11.66 -12.86
CA ILE A 184 -1.65 -10.75 -13.68
C ILE A 184 -1.01 -9.37 -13.79
N CYS A 185 -0.54 -8.82 -12.67
CA CYS A 185 0.00 -7.47 -12.59
C CYS A 185 1.49 -7.44 -12.87
N ILE A 186 1.90 -6.75 -13.93
CA ILE A 186 3.33 -6.60 -14.32
C ILE A 186 4.18 -5.88 -13.27
N TYR A 187 3.57 -5.18 -12.31
CA TYR A 187 4.22 -4.46 -11.21
C TYR A 187 4.26 -5.25 -9.90
N THR A 188 3.89 -6.53 -9.94
CA THR A 188 3.83 -7.42 -8.77
C THR A 188 4.58 -8.72 -9.08
N ASN A 189 5.43 -9.17 -8.16
CA ASN A 189 6.13 -10.45 -8.32
C ASN A 189 5.74 -11.47 -7.25
N ASN A 190 6.27 -12.69 -7.39
CA ASN A 190 5.99 -13.80 -6.48
C ASN A 190 7.01 -13.95 -5.33
N ASN A 191 7.89 -12.95 -5.11
CA ASN A 191 8.74 -12.90 -3.93
C ASN A 191 7.94 -12.32 -2.75
N ILE A 192 7.13 -13.15 -2.12
CA ILE A 192 6.13 -12.74 -1.15
C ILE A 192 6.70 -12.84 0.26
N THR A 193 6.56 -11.76 1.05
CA THR A 193 6.79 -11.74 2.49
C THR A 193 5.44 -11.75 3.19
N VAL A 194 5.25 -12.66 4.16
CA VAL A 194 4.02 -12.75 4.95
C VAL A 194 4.34 -12.64 6.44
N GLU A 195 3.65 -11.74 7.12
CA GLU A 195 3.65 -11.59 8.58
C GLU A 195 2.26 -11.89 9.14
N GLU A 196 2.18 -12.44 10.36
CA GLU A 196 0.91 -12.85 11.02
C GLU A 196 0.94 -12.50 12.51
N ILE A 197 -0.19 -12.09 13.05
CA ILE A 197 -0.45 -11.87 14.48
C ILE A 197 -1.77 -12.49 14.90
#